data_70b357a05cb526fd19d66673c7ba7a03
#
_entry.id   70b357a05cb526fd19d66673c7ba7a03
#
_cell.length_a   1.000
_cell.length_b   1.000
_cell.length_c   1.000
_cell.angle_alpha   90.00
_cell.angle_beta   90.00
_cell.angle_gamma   90.00
#
_symmetry.space_group_name_H-M   'P 1'
#
loop_
_entity.id
_entity.type
_entity.pdbx_description
1 polymer ?
#
loop_
_entity_poly.entity_id
_entity_poly.type
_entity_poly.pdbx_seq_one_letter_code
_entity_poly.pdbx_strand_id
1 'polypeptide(L)'
;VRHLSCSSIESAMALSADEITRFHDTGLSFPHRVMSAHDATNYLAELEAYENESGGPINGKWRYKSHLVFPWFDRLMQRPEILNLIRPILGNDLMVWTTHIYPKEPLDGRFVSWHQDSAHWGLDSNRVLTVWVALTDTTRDNGCMRMLPGSHHNGQVEHQDTKDPNNILTRGQTILDRIDEGKSVWVELKAGEVSIHHVDMFHASTPNRSGQRRVGVAIRYITPAAR
;
A
#
# COMPACT_ATOMS: atom_id res chain seq x y z
N VAL A 1 13.61 37.71 -9.71
CA VAL A 1 13.96 36.37 -9.18
C VAL A 1 13.41 36.32 -7.77
N ARG A 2 12.29 35.64 -7.56
CA ARG A 2 11.73 35.41 -6.20
C ARG A 2 12.26 34.07 -5.72
N HIS A 3 13.10 34.10 -4.69
CA HIS A 3 13.41 32.92 -3.88
C HIS A 3 12.15 32.49 -3.15
N LEU A 4 11.54 31.36 -3.56
CA LEU A 4 10.57 30.63 -2.75
C LEU A 4 11.37 29.82 -1.73
N SER A 5 11.29 30.19 -0.46
CA SER A 5 11.92 29.45 0.63
C SER A 5 11.23 28.09 0.76
N CYS A 6 11.99 27.04 0.59
CA CYS A 6 11.58 25.62 0.66
C CYS A 6 11.22 25.15 2.07
N SER A 7 11.27 26.02 3.09
CA SER A 7 11.20 25.62 4.51
C SER A 7 9.80 25.46 5.10
N SER A 8 8.74 25.90 4.38
CA SER A 8 7.37 25.83 4.93
C SER A 8 6.53 24.64 4.45
N ILE A 9 6.96 23.92 3.42
CA ILE A 9 6.24 22.75 2.89
C ILE A 9 6.76 21.45 3.53
N GLU A 10 8.04 21.38 3.91
CA GLU A 10 8.64 20.19 4.55
C GLU A 10 8.13 19.93 5.95
N SER A 11 7.72 20.96 6.69
CA SER A 11 7.20 20.82 8.07
C SER A 11 5.76 20.32 8.16
N ALA A 12 4.96 20.43 7.10
CA ALA A 12 3.52 20.18 7.16
C ALA A 12 3.10 18.74 6.88
N MET A 13 4.03 17.84 6.50
CA MET A 13 3.71 16.50 6.02
C MET A 13 4.45 15.36 6.74
N ALA A 14 5.31 15.65 7.69
CA ALA A 14 5.89 14.61 8.56
C ALA A 14 4.88 14.21 9.64
N LEU A 15 4.89 12.94 10.02
CA LEU A 15 4.09 12.47 11.15
C LEU A 15 4.49 13.21 12.44
N SER A 16 3.52 13.66 13.20
CA SER A 16 3.72 14.19 14.54
C SER A 16 4.18 13.10 15.51
N ALA A 17 4.75 13.47 16.66
CA ALA A 17 5.17 12.52 17.69
C ALA A 17 4.02 11.61 18.15
N ASP A 18 2.80 12.15 18.26
CA ASP A 18 1.60 11.39 18.65
C ASP A 18 1.19 10.39 17.55
N GLU A 19 1.31 10.77 16.27
CA GLU A 19 1.04 9.86 15.16
C GLU A 19 2.08 8.74 15.07
N ILE A 20 3.35 9.03 15.33
CA ILE A 20 4.42 8.03 15.41
C ILE A 20 4.15 7.05 16.55
N THR A 21 3.82 7.55 17.75
CA THR A 21 3.45 6.72 18.90
C THR A 21 2.26 5.83 18.55
N ARG A 22 1.21 6.40 17.97
CA ARG A 22 0.02 5.64 17.55
C ARG A 22 0.36 4.60 16.48
N PHE A 23 1.26 4.92 15.54
CA PHE A 23 1.72 3.95 14.57
C PHE A 23 2.45 2.77 15.24
N HIS A 24 3.30 3.02 16.22
CA HIS A 24 3.96 1.94 16.97
C HIS A 24 2.96 1.08 17.75
N ASP A 25 1.90 1.66 18.28
CA ASP A 25 0.87 0.93 19.03
C ASP A 25 -0.06 0.12 18.12
N THR A 26 -0.43 0.70 16.98
CA THR A 26 -1.45 0.11 16.09
C THR A 26 -0.90 -0.57 14.85
N GLY A 27 0.33 -0.24 14.43
CA GLY A 27 0.95 -0.69 13.18
C GLY A 27 0.37 -0.03 11.92
N LEU A 28 -0.45 1.02 12.06
CA LEU A 28 -1.23 1.62 10.97
C LEU A 28 -1.36 3.13 11.13
N SER A 29 -1.22 3.86 10.03
CA SER A 29 -1.54 5.30 9.97
C SER A 29 -2.18 5.66 8.63
N PHE A 30 -3.35 6.29 8.68
CA PHE A 30 -4.10 6.76 7.50
C PHE A 30 -5.25 7.70 7.94
N PRO A 31 -5.88 8.49 7.02
CA PRO A 31 -5.39 8.82 5.69
C PRO A 31 -4.34 9.92 5.75
N HIS A 32 -3.39 9.91 4.82
CA HIS A 32 -2.45 11.01 4.62
C HIS A 32 -2.50 11.45 3.16
N ARG A 33 -2.70 12.74 2.91
CA ARG A 33 -2.69 13.28 1.55
C ARG A 33 -1.26 13.57 1.12
N VAL A 34 -0.82 12.90 0.05
CA VAL A 34 0.54 13.04 -0.51
C VAL A 34 0.53 13.67 -1.90
N MET A 35 -0.64 13.83 -2.51
CA MET A 35 -0.79 14.51 -3.79
C MET A 35 -2.24 14.97 -4.00
N SER A 36 -2.45 15.83 -5.00
CA SER A 36 -3.79 16.19 -5.43
C SER A 36 -4.51 15.01 -6.11
N ALA A 37 -5.84 15.05 -6.14
CA ALA A 37 -6.61 14.07 -6.92
C ALA A 37 -6.27 14.14 -8.43
N HIS A 38 -5.91 15.32 -8.93
CA HIS A 38 -5.46 15.51 -10.30
C HIS A 38 -4.14 14.78 -10.57
N ASP A 39 -3.15 14.87 -9.68
CA ASP A 39 -1.88 14.14 -9.81
C ASP A 39 -2.12 12.62 -9.79
N ALA A 40 -3.00 12.15 -8.90
CA ALA A 40 -3.37 10.73 -8.85
C ALA A 40 -4.01 10.26 -10.17
N THR A 41 -4.88 11.09 -10.76
CA THR A 41 -5.47 10.84 -12.08
C THR A 41 -4.40 10.80 -13.19
N ASN A 42 -3.38 11.65 -13.12
CA ASN A 42 -2.28 11.64 -14.10
C ASN A 42 -1.47 10.32 -14.02
N TYR A 43 -1.17 9.84 -12.82
CA TYR A 43 -0.52 8.52 -12.65
C TYR A 43 -1.42 7.36 -13.14
N LEU A 44 -2.71 7.45 -12.88
CA LEU A 44 -3.67 6.46 -13.38
C LEU A 44 -3.70 6.45 -14.92
N ALA A 45 -3.71 7.63 -15.55
CA ALA A 45 -3.71 7.75 -17.00
C ALA A 45 -2.44 7.16 -17.66
N GLU A 46 -1.27 7.27 -17.01
CA GLU A 46 -0.04 6.62 -17.50
C GLU A 46 -0.14 5.08 -17.43
N LEU A 47 -0.79 4.54 -16.39
CA LEU A 47 -1.08 3.10 -16.31
C LEU A 47 -2.07 2.67 -17.40
N GLU A 48 -3.16 3.42 -17.58
CA GLU A 48 -4.22 3.12 -18.57
C GLU A 48 -3.69 3.23 -20.00
N ALA A 49 -2.76 4.15 -20.29
CA ALA A 49 -2.09 4.22 -21.57
C ALA A 49 -1.35 2.91 -21.89
N TYR A 50 -0.57 2.39 -20.92
CA TYR A 50 0.08 1.10 -21.06
C TYR A 50 -0.93 -0.04 -21.27
N GLU A 51 -2.02 -0.08 -20.52
CA GLU A 51 -3.06 -1.10 -20.61
C GLU A 51 -3.73 -1.09 -21.99
N ASN A 52 -3.98 0.10 -22.54
CA ASN A 52 -4.54 0.26 -23.90
C ASN A 52 -3.57 -0.27 -24.97
N GLU A 53 -2.28 0.04 -24.86
CA GLU A 53 -1.25 -0.46 -25.79
C GLU A 53 -1.05 -1.98 -25.66
N SER A 54 -1.20 -2.52 -24.45
CA SER A 54 -1.03 -3.95 -24.15
C SER A 54 -2.26 -4.80 -24.42
N GLY A 55 -3.41 -4.17 -24.75
CA GLY A 55 -4.66 -4.84 -25.08
C GLY A 55 -5.47 -5.31 -23.88
N GLY A 56 -5.28 -4.73 -22.69
CA GLY A 56 -6.09 -5.01 -21.50
C GLY A 56 -5.45 -4.64 -20.17
N PRO A 57 -6.18 -4.86 -19.07
CA PRO A 57 -5.72 -4.53 -17.72
C PRO A 57 -4.38 -5.17 -17.37
N ILE A 58 -3.54 -4.42 -16.63
CA ILE A 58 -2.24 -4.93 -16.17
C ILE A 58 -2.39 -6.22 -15.38
N ASN A 59 -1.61 -7.23 -15.72
CA ASN A 59 -1.69 -8.55 -15.11
C ASN A 59 -0.31 -9.22 -14.95
N GLY A 60 -0.30 -10.40 -14.36
CA GLY A 60 0.87 -11.26 -14.23
C GLY A 60 2.07 -10.52 -13.64
N LYS A 61 3.25 -10.77 -14.20
CA LYS A 61 4.54 -10.25 -13.72
C LYS A 61 4.66 -8.72 -13.77
N TRP A 62 3.95 -8.05 -14.64
CA TRP A 62 4.01 -6.61 -14.82
C TRP A 62 3.44 -5.81 -13.63
N ARG A 63 2.63 -6.49 -12.79
CA ARG A 63 2.12 -5.92 -11.54
C ARG A 63 3.17 -5.83 -10.44
N TYR A 64 4.27 -6.62 -10.53
CA TYR A 64 5.31 -6.72 -9.51
C TYR A 64 6.56 -5.97 -9.93
N LYS A 65 7.23 -5.33 -8.96
CA LYS A 65 8.43 -4.50 -9.19
C LYS A 65 8.24 -3.52 -10.36
N SER A 66 7.03 -2.99 -10.47
CA SER A 66 6.57 -2.15 -11.58
C SER A 66 7.42 -0.88 -11.73
N HIS A 67 8.05 -0.42 -10.66
CA HIS A 67 8.99 0.72 -10.68
C HIS A 67 10.23 0.48 -11.56
N LEU A 68 10.57 -0.76 -11.87
CA LEU A 68 11.70 -1.08 -12.76
C LEU A 68 11.34 -0.95 -14.25
N VAL A 69 10.06 -0.84 -14.57
CA VAL A 69 9.56 -0.81 -15.95
C VAL A 69 8.78 0.46 -16.26
N PHE A 70 8.10 1.05 -15.28
CA PHE A 70 7.26 2.23 -15.46
C PHE A 70 7.91 3.46 -14.85
N PRO A 71 8.41 4.43 -15.66
CA PRO A 71 9.04 5.65 -15.16
C PRO A 71 8.13 6.48 -14.23
N TRP A 72 6.80 6.42 -14.46
CA TRP A 72 5.85 7.10 -13.60
C TRP A 72 5.84 6.53 -12.17
N PHE A 73 6.01 5.21 -12.05
CA PHE A 73 6.03 4.57 -10.73
C PHE A 73 7.31 4.94 -9.97
N ASP A 74 8.44 5.03 -10.68
CA ASP A 74 9.70 5.51 -10.10
C ASP A 74 9.55 6.94 -9.58
N ARG A 75 8.92 7.84 -10.34
CA ARG A 75 8.60 9.20 -9.87
C ARG A 75 7.68 9.21 -8.65
N LEU A 76 6.66 8.35 -8.64
CA LEU A 76 5.71 8.25 -7.53
C LEU A 76 6.39 7.84 -6.23
N MET A 77 7.23 6.80 -6.25
CA MET A 77 7.88 6.30 -5.04
C MET A 77 8.94 7.23 -4.47
N GLN A 78 9.42 8.19 -5.25
CA GLN A 78 10.40 9.19 -4.83
C GLN A 78 9.76 10.52 -4.41
N ARG A 79 8.43 10.63 -4.38
CA ARG A 79 7.76 11.86 -3.96
C ARG A 79 8.19 12.27 -2.54
N PRO A 80 8.67 13.52 -2.35
CA PRO A 80 9.07 14.01 -1.05
C PRO A 80 7.98 13.85 0.02
N GLU A 81 6.72 14.01 -0.37
CA GLU A 81 5.57 13.88 0.52
C GLU A 81 5.44 12.46 1.09
N ILE A 82 5.70 11.44 0.30
CA ILE A 82 5.72 10.05 0.76
C ILE A 82 6.93 9.80 1.66
N LEU A 83 8.12 10.22 1.22
CA LEU A 83 9.36 9.99 1.96
C LEU A 83 9.35 10.67 3.34
N ASN A 84 8.79 11.88 3.43
CA ASN A 84 8.69 12.62 4.69
C ASN A 84 7.74 11.95 5.70
N LEU A 85 6.71 11.24 5.24
CA LEU A 85 5.83 10.46 6.12
C LEU A 85 6.55 9.26 6.75
N ILE A 86 7.45 8.60 6.02
CA ILE A 86 8.05 7.34 6.47
C ILE A 86 9.40 7.51 7.17
N ARG A 87 10.13 8.60 6.90
CA ARG A 87 11.42 8.90 7.55
C ARG A 87 11.37 8.91 9.09
N PRO A 88 10.35 9.45 9.73
CA PRO A 88 10.25 9.40 11.19
C PRO A 88 10.18 7.98 11.76
N ILE A 89 9.74 7.00 10.97
CA ILE A 89 9.60 5.60 11.37
C ILE A 89 10.84 4.78 10.99
N LEU A 90 11.30 4.90 9.74
CA LEU A 90 12.38 4.07 9.18
C LEU A 90 13.76 4.72 9.22
N GLY A 91 13.85 6.04 9.43
CA GLY A 91 15.12 6.79 9.28
C GLY A 91 15.30 7.33 7.86
N ASN A 92 16.46 7.98 7.63
CA ASN A 92 16.72 8.70 6.38
C ASN A 92 17.20 7.79 5.23
N ASP A 93 17.83 6.66 5.55
CA ASP A 93 18.39 5.74 4.57
C ASP A 93 17.31 4.75 4.15
N LEU A 94 16.68 5.05 3.03
CA LEU A 94 15.53 4.32 2.51
C LEU A 94 15.87 3.61 1.21
N MET A 95 15.40 2.39 1.08
CA MET A 95 15.45 1.60 -0.15
C MET A 95 14.04 1.11 -0.49
N VAL A 96 13.75 0.87 -1.77
CA VAL A 96 12.52 0.22 -2.20
C VAL A 96 12.79 -1.26 -2.42
N TRP A 97 12.15 -2.12 -1.62
CA TRP A 97 12.24 -3.57 -1.76
C TRP A 97 11.43 -4.08 -2.94
N THR A 98 10.16 -3.70 -2.99
CA THR A 98 9.26 -4.11 -4.06
C THR A 98 8.08 -3.16 -4.18
N THR A 99 7.47 -3.17 -5.35
CA THR A 99 6.22 -2.44 -5.63
C THR A 99 5.21 -3.36 -6.28
N HIS A 100 3.93 -3.01 -6.14
CA HIS A 100 2.87 -3.82 -6.69
C HIS A 100 1.66 -2.95 -7.07
N ILE A 101 1.08 -3.18 -8.25
CA ILE A 101 -0.15 -2.54 -8.70
C ILE A 101 -1.32 -3.49 -8.41
N TYR A 102 -2.35 -2.96 -7.76
CA TYR A 102 -3.55 -3.68 -7.34
C TYR A 102 -4.81 -3.11 -8.00
N PRO A 103 -5.13 -3.47 -9.24
CA PRO A 103 -6.40 -3.12 -9.84
C PRO A 103 -7.50 -4.07 -9.36
N LYS A 104 -8.68 -3.55 -9.12
CA LYS A 104 -9.94 -4.29 -9.02
C LYS A 104 -10.92 -3.70 -10.00
N GLU A 105 -11.27 -4.47 -11.02
CA GLU A 105 -12.21 -4.05 -12.04
C GLU A 105 -13.64 -3.92 -11.47
N PRO A 106 -14.56 -3.20 -12.13
CA PRO A 106 -15.95 -3.14 -11.73
C PRO A 106 -16.54 -4.54 -11.57
N LEU A 107 -17.27 -4.79 -10.46
CA LEU A 107 -17.92 -6.05 -10.16
C LEU A 107 -16.95 -7.24 -10.11
N ASP A 108 -15.68 -6.98 -9.81
CA ASP A 108 -14.62 -7.98 -9.72
C ASP A 108 -14.75 -8.78 -8.41
N GLY A 109 -15.02 -10.06 -8.54
CA GLY A 109 -15.16 -10.99 -7.41
C GLY A 109 -13.85 -11.31 -6.69
N ARG A 110 -12.70 -10.80 -7.18
CA ARG A 110 -11.38 -11.09 -6.58
C ARG A 110 -11.18 -10.35 -5.27
N PHE A 111 -10.58 -11.05 -4.32
CA PHE A 111 -10.29 -10.56 -2.97
C PHE A 111 -8.83 -10.80 -2.59
N VAL A 112 -8.43 -10.25 -1.45
CA VAL A 112 -7.17 -10.59 -0.77
C VAL A 112 -7.53 -11.19 0.58
N SER A 113 -7.11 -12.42 0.84
CA SER A 113 -7.27 -13.07 2.14
C SER A 113 -6.52 -12.35 3.25
N TRP A 114 -6.89 -12.60 4.51
CA TRP A 114 -6.11 -12.12 5.64
C TRP A 114 -4.70 -12.68 5.61
N HIS A 115 -3.70 -11.79 5.58
CA HIS A 115 -2.29 -12.16 5.49
C HIS A 115 -1.39 -11.10 6.12
N GLN A 116 -0.12 -11.42 6.24
CA GLN A 116 0.99 -10.52 6.55
C GLN A 116 1.89 -10.42 5.31
N ASP A 117 2.37 -9.23 5.04
CA ASP A 117 3.32 -9.01 3.95
C ASP A 117 4.64 -9.77 4.19
N SER A 118 5.10 -9.84 5.45
CA SER A 118 6.36 -10.51 5.85
C SER A 118 6.41 -12.00 5.53
N ALA A 119 5.27 -12.67 5.47
CA ALA A 119 5.18 -14.14 5.47
C ALA A 119 5.99 -14.86 4.37
N HIS A 120 6.41 -14.14 3.31
CA HIS A 120 7.03 -14.75 2.13
C HIS A 120 8.23 -13.97 1.57
N TRP A 121 8.73 -12.97 2.28
CA TRP A 121 9.79 -12.13 1.72
C TRP A 121 11.20 -12.61 2.05
N GLY A 122 11.34 -13.50 3.01
CA GLY A 122 12.64 -14.02 3.44
C GLY A 122 13.54 -12.96 4.07
N LEU A 123 12.95 -11.85 4.54
CA LEU A 123 13.66 -10.81 5.25
C LEU A 123 13.75 -11.19 6.74
N ASP A 124 14.92 -11.02 7.33
CA ASP A 124 15.19 -11.26 8.75
C ASP A 124 14.92 -10.04 9.64
N SER A 125 14.48 -8.92 9.05
CA SER A 125 14.18 -7.67 9.73
C SER A 125 12.75 -7.22 9.47
N ASN A 126 12.07 -6.82 10.55
CA ASN A 126 10.77 -6.18 10.48
C ASN A 126 10.84 -4.66 10.18
N ARG A 127 12.02 -4.15 9.80
CA ARG A 127 12.21 -2.75 9.39
C ARG A 127 11.76 -2.53 7.96
N VAL A 128 10.52 -2.90 7.71
CA VAL A 128 9.85 -2.81 6.43
C VAL A 128 8.52 -2.12 6.64
N LEU A 129 8.18 -1.21 5.77
CA LEU A 129 6.95 -0.45 5.83
C LEU A 129 6.30 -0.43 4.45
N THR A 130 5.02 -0.71 4.41
CA THR A 130 4.23 -0.57 3.19
C THR A 130 3.52 0.78 3.17
N VAL A 131 3.75 1.55 2.12
CA VAL A 131 2.91 2.70 1.74
C VAL A 131 1.96 2.23 0.64
N TRP A 132 0.67 2.32 0.90
CA TRP A 132 -0.36 2.01 -0.09
C TRP A 132 -1.01 3.30 -0.58
N VAL A 133 -0.85 3.60 -1.87
CA VAL A 133 -1.28 4.84 -2.52
C VAL A 133 -2.57 4.59 -3.28
N ALA A 134 -3.59 5.39 -3.03
CA ALA A 134 -4.85 5.38 -3.78
C ALA A 134 -4.72 6.22 -5.06
N LEU A 135 -4.76 5.60 -6.24
CA LEU A 135 -4.87 6.31 -7.53
C LEU A 135 -6.33 6.62 -7.89
N THR A 136 -7.28 5.86 -7.34
CA THR A 136 -8.72 6.13 -7.37
C THR A 136 -9.25 6.18 -5.94
N ASP A 137 -10.45 6.71 -5.72
CA ASP A 137 -11.12 6.57 -4.43
C ASP A 137 -11.23 5.08 -4.07
N THR A 138 -10.99 4.75 -2.80
CA THR A 138 -11.15 3.41 -2.26
C THR A 138 -12.17 3.41 -1.14
N THR A 139 -13.18 2.58 -1.29
CA THR A 139 -14.33 2.49 -0.39
C THR A 139 -14.62 1.03 -0.03
N ARG A 140 -15.48 0.81 0.94
CA ARG A 140 -15.94 -0.55 1.27
C ARG A 140 -16.56 -1.26 0.07
N ASP A 141 -17.33 -0.52 -0.73
CA ASP A 141 -18.04 -1.10 -1.88
C ASP A 141 -17.11 -1.52 -3.01
N ASN A 142 -16.00 -0.77 -3.23
CA ASN A 142 -15.03 -1.12 -4.27
C ASN A 142 -13.82 -1.93 -3.77
N GLY A 143 -13.92 -2.47 -2.53
CA GLY A 143 -12.95 -3.40 -2.00
C GLY A 143 -11.69 -2.74 -1.45
N CYS A 144 -11.84 -1.69 -0.60
CA CYS A 144 -10.73 -1.14 0.18
C CYS A 144 -10.11 -2.18 1.11
N MET A 145 -8.94 -1.88 1.63
CA MET A 145 -8.28 -2.74 2.60
C MET A 145 -9.04 -2.74 3.94
N ARG A 146 -8.92 -3.86 4.65
CA ARG A 146 -9.25 -4.01 6.07
C ARG A 146 -7.97 -4.36 6.81
N MET A 147 -7.76 -3.78 7.96
CA MET A 147 -6.58 -4.03 8.79
C MET A 147 -6.98 -4.24 10.24
N LEU A 148 -6.23 -5.08 10.95
CA LEU A 148 -6.46 -5.38 12.36
C LEU A 148 -5.42 -4.61 13.21
N PRO A 149 -5.76 -3.43 13.78
CA PRO A 149 -4.81 -2.63 14.56
C PRO A 149 -4.18 -3.44 15.70
N GLY A 150 -2.88 -3.25 15.92
CA GLY A 150 -2.11 -3.96 16.94
C GLY A 150 -1.68 -5.38 16.58
N SER A 151 -2.16 -5.94 15.47
CA SER A 151 -1.84 -7.33 15.08
C SER A 151 -0.36 -7.56 14.77
N HIS A 152 0.39 -6.53 14.41
CA HIS A 152 1.83 -6.61 14.16
C HIS A 152 2.64 -7.01 15.41
N HIS A 153 2.10 -6.81 16.61
CA HIS A 153 2.74 -7.25 17.86
C HIS A 153 2.79 -8.77 18.02
N ASN A 154 2.01 -9.52 17.24
CA ASN A 154 2.09 -10.98 17.26
C ASN A 154 3.33 -11.53 16.53
N GLY A 155 4.12 -10.65 15.88
CA GLY A 155 5.17 -11.10 14.96
C GLY A 155 4.58 -11.83 13.74
N GLN A 156 5.41 -12.60 13.06
CA GLN A 156 4.97 -13.41 11.93
C GLN A 156 4.23 -14.66 12.44
N VAL A 157 3.01 -14.86 11.95
CA VAL A 157 2.16 -16.02 12.28
C VAL A 157 2.12 -17.02 11.13
N GLU A 158 1.57 -18.22 11.40
CA GLU A 158 1.46 -19.28 10.40
C GLU A 158 0.44 -18.93 9.31
N HIS A 159 0.83 -19.22 8.06
CA HIS A 159 -0.03 -19.07 6.88
C HIS A 159 -0.14 -20.40 6.15
N GLN A 160 -1.29 -20.63 5.56
CA GLN A 160 -1.48 -21.73 4.60
C GLN A 160 -1.73 -21.19 3.20
N ASP A 161 -1.29 -21.91 2.19
CA ASP A 161 -1.61 -21.61 0.81
C ASP A 161 -3.01 -22.13 0.47
N THR A 162 -3.79 -21.31 -0.23
CA THR A 162 -5.11 -21.70 -0.73
C THR A 162 -5.09 -21.76 -2.26
N LYS A 163 -6.03 -22.49 -2.83
CA LYS A 163 -6.20 -22.61 -4.29
C LYS A 163 -7.41 -21.83 -4.81
N ASP A 164 -7.92 -20.86 -4.04
CA ASP A 164 -9.04 -20.06 -4.50
C ASP A 164 -8.62 -19.18 -5.67
N PRO A 165 -9.20 -19.35 -6.86
CA PRO A 165 -8.82 -18.59 -8.05
C PRO A 165 -9.17 -17.09 -7.95
N ASN A 166 -10.05 -16.72 -7.02
CA ASN A 166 -10.42 -15.33 -6.78
C ASN A 166 -9.48 -14.64 -5.79
N ASN A 167 -8.60 -15.37 -5.11
CA ASN A 167 -7.59 -14.76 -4.26
C ASN A 167 -6.45 -14.23 -5.12
N ILE A 168 -6.24 -12.91 -5.12
CA ILE A 168 -5.22 -12.26 -5.96
C ILE A 168 -3.80 -12.35 -5.42
N LEU A 169 -3.60 -12.92 -4.22
CA LEU A 169 -2.26 -13.24 -3.73
C LEU A 169 -1.67 -14.41 -4.54
N THR A 170 -0.40 -14.33 -4.87
CA THR A 170 0.28 -15.29 -5.78
C THR A 170 0.14 -16.74 -5.35
N ARG A 171 0.14 -17.01 -4.04
CA ARG A 171 -0.02 -18.35 -3.46
C ARG A 171 -1.38 -18.53 -2.81
N GLY A 172 -2.24 -17.51 -2.84
CA GLY A 172 -3.51 -17.52 -2.14
C GLY A 172 -3.36 -17.69 -0.63
N GLN A 173 -2.20 -17.29 -0.05
CA GLN A 173 -1.90 -17.49 1.36
C GLN A 173 -2.92 -16.82 2.28
N THR A 174 -3.25 -17.48 3.39
CA THR A 174 -4.14 -16.97 4.41
C THR A 174 -3.62 -17.32 5.81
N ILE A 175 -3.84 -16.42 6.77
CA ILE A 175 -3.55 -16.67 8.19
C ILE A 175 -4.42 -17.80 8.69
N LEU A 176 -3.83 -18.74 9.44
CA LEU A 176 -4.55 -19.87 10.06
C LEU A 176 -5.31 -19.46 11.32
N ASP A 177 -4.80 -18.47 12.04
CA ASP A 177 -5.40 -18.01 13.27
C ASP A 177 -6.79 -17.41 13.03
N ARG A 178 -7.64 -17.48 14.05
CA ARG A 178 -8.95 -16.86 14.01
C ARG A 178 -8.81 -15.33 14.07
N ILE A 179 -9.21 -14.66 13.01
CA ILE A 179 -9.28 -13.21 12.95
C ILE A 179 -10.58 -12.69 13.54
N ASP A 180 -10.50 -11.81 14.53
CA ASP A 180 -11.66 -11.05 15.02
C ASP A 180 -11.92 -9.87 14.08
N GLU A 181 -12.66 -10.14 13.01
CA GLU A 181 -12.97 -9.13 12.00
C GLU A 181 -13.78 -7.94 12.55
N GLY A 182 -14.46 -8.11 13.67
CA GLY A 182 -15.19 -7.03 14.34
C GLY A 182 -14.28 -5.91 14.85
N LYS A 183 -13.00 -6.22 15.12
CA LYS A 183 -11.99 -5.23 15.54
C LYS A 183 -11.20 -4.62 14.38
N SER A 184 -11.43 -5.08 13.16
CA SER A 184 -10.74 -4.54 12.00
C SER A 184 -11.29 -3.17 11.59
N VAL A 185 -10.42 -2.36 11.02
CA VAL A 185 -10.77 -1.04 10.47
C VAL A 185 -10.77 -1.08 8.94
N TRP A 186 -11.68 -0.34 8.33
CA TRP A 186 -11.72 -0.13 6.89
C TRP A 186 -10.80 1.03 6.52
N VAL A 187 -9.87 0.78 5.62
CA VAL A 187 -8.91 1.77 5.15
C VAL A 187 -9.46 2.42 3.89
N GLU A 188 -10.44 3.30 4.07
CA GLU A 188 -11.01 4.08 2.97
C GLU A 188 -10.13 5.29 2.70
N LEU A 189 -9.80 5.54 1.43
CA LEU A 189 -8.91 6.62 0.99
C LEU A 189 -9.51 7.33 -0.22
N LYS A 190 -9.29 8.62 -0.32
CA LYS A 190 -9.50 9.39 -1.54
C LYS A 190 -8.31 9.28 -2.47
N ALA A 191 -8.54 9.48 -3.78
CA ALA A 191 -7.45 9.58 -4.75
C ALA A 191 -6.39 10.59 -4.31
N GLY A 192 -5.11 10.17 -4.29
CA GLY A 192 -3.99 10.96 -3.80
C GLY A 192 -3.72 10.86 -2.30
N GLU A 193 -4.48 10.03 -1.57
CA GLU A 193 -4.19 9.69 -0.17
C GLU A 193 -3.47 8.35 -0.07
N VAL A 194 -2.79 8.15 1.06
CA VAL A 194 -2.06 6.92 1.38
C VAL A 194 -2.43 6.38 2.76
N SER A 195 -2.23 5.09 2.92
CA SER A 195 -2.05 4.45 4.22
C SER A 195 -0.62 3.93 4.37
N ILE A 196 -0.14 3.90 5.62
CA ILE A 196 1.14 3.33 6.01
C ILE A 196 0.86 2.19 6.97
N HIS A 197 1.46 1.03 6.75
CA HIS A 197 1.31 -0.09 7.67
C HIS A 197 2.59 -0.91 7.84
N HIS A 198 2.70 -1.51 9.01
CA HIS A 198 3.80 -2.39 9.40
C HIS A 198 3.78 -3.68 8.57
N VAL A 199 4.94 -4.26 8.31
CA VAL A 199 5.08 -5.48 7.50
C VAL A 199 4.31 -6.69 8.07
N ASP A 200 4.18 -6.76 9.39
CA ASP A 200 3.47 -7.83 10.11
C ASP A 200 1.99 -7.51 10.39
N MET A 201 1.46 -6.43 9.83
CA MET A 201 0.06 -6.08 9.96
C MET A 201 -0.84 -7.14 9.31
N PHE A 202 -1.82 -7.67 10.06
CA PHE A 202 -2.88 -8.50 9.46
C PHE A 202 -3.79 -7.63 8.62
N HIS A 203 -3.87 -7.94 7.34
CA HIS A 203 -4.70 -7.17 6.42
C HIS A 203 -5.32 -8.03 5.31
N ALA A 204 -6.42 -7.54 4.77
CA ALA A 204 -7.21 -8.19 3.74
C ALA A 204 -7.88 -7.13 2.84
N SER A 205 -8.55 -7.55 1.78
CA SER A 205 -9.47 -6.69 1.05
C SER A 205 -10.62 -7.49 0.43
N THR A 206 -11.82 -6.93 0.51
CA THR A 206 -13.04 -7.54 -0.06
C THR A 206 -13.09 -7.40 -1.58
N PRO A 207 -13.95 -8.16 -2.28
CA PRO A 207 -14.25 -7.94 -3.68
C PRO A 207 -14.71 -6.51 -3.99
N ASN A 208 -14.50 -6.07 -5.22
CA ASN A 208 -15.13 -4.85 -5.75
C ASN A 208 -16.58 -5.17 -6.17
N ARG A 209 -17.54 -4.66 -5.43
CA ARG A 209 -18.98 -4.80 -5.72
C ARG A 209 -19.58 -3.60 -6.42
N SER A 210 -18.78 -2.56 -6.63
CA SER A 210 -19.22 -1.33 -7.28
C SER A 210 -19.07 -1.39 -8.81
N GLY A 211 -19.71 -0.46 -9.47
CA GLY A 211 -19.53 -0.23 -10.91
C GLY A 211 -18.28 0.59 -11.26
N GLN A 212 -17.39 0.87 -10.30
CA GLN A 212 -16.21 1.70 -10.50
C GLN A 212 -14.92 0.88 -10.34
N ARG A 213 -13.95 1.11 -11.22
CA ARG A 213 -12.62 0.54 -11.11
C ARG A 213 -11.89 1.12 -9.90
N ARG A 214 -11.20 0.28 -9.12
CA ARG A 214 -10.35 0.68 -8.01
C ARG A 214 -8.89 0.34 -8.33
N VAL A 215 -8.01 1.33 -8.32
CA VAL A 215 -6.57 1.14 -8.53
C VAL A 215 -5.80 1.71 -7.35
N GLY A 216 -4.98 0.88 -6.76
CA GLY A 216 -4.01 1.27 -5.77
C GLY A 216 -2.66 0.65 -6.05
N VAL A 217 -1.62 1.28 -5.51
CA VAL A 217 -0.25 0.79 -5.64
C VAL A 217 0.41 0.69 -4.28
N ALA A 218 1.11 -0.40 -4.04
CA ALA A 218 1.86 -0.61 -2.80
C ALA A 218 3.36 -0.47 -3.06
N ILE A 219 4.02 0.28 -2.20
CA ILE A 219 5.47 0.52 -2.20
C ILE A 219 6.01 0.04 -0.86
N ARG A 220 6.93 -0.94 -0.89
CA ARG A 220 7.57 -1.46 0.31
C ARG A 220 8.93 -0.83 0.45
N TYR A 221 9.05 0.01 1.48
CA TYR A 221 10.31 0.64 1.86
C TYR A 221 11.01 -0.17 2.94
N ILE A 222 12.33 -0.27 2.82
CA ILE A 222 13.19 -0.93 3.79
C ILE A 222 14.35 -0.03 4.16
N THR A 223 15.02 -0.35 5.26
CA THR A 223 16.31 0.25 5.60
C THR A 223 17.45 -0.66 5.10
N PRO A 224 18.69 -0.15 4.92
CA PRO A 224 19.85 -0.98 4.58
C PRO A 224 20.18 -2.06 5.63
N ALA A 225 19.63 -1.96 6.83
CA ALA A 225 19.77 -2.96 7.89
C ALA A 225 18.84 -4.18 7.74
N ALA A 226 17.84 -4.11 6.86
CA ALA A 226 16.99 -5.26 6.53
C ALA A 226 17.80 -6.26 5.69
N ARG A 227 17.73 -7.57 6.02
CA ARG A 227 18.47 -8.65 5.38
C ARG A 227 17.53 -9.79 5.03
#